data_111d39e106402d16b3eb493518d746fc
#
_entry.id   111d39e106402d16b3eb493518d746fc
#
_cell.length_a   1.000
_cell.length_b   1.000
_cell.length_c   1.000
_cell.angle_alpha   90.00
_cell.angle_beta   90.00
_cell.angle_gamma   90.00
#
_symmetry.space_group_name_H-M   'P 1'
#
loop_
_entity.id
_entity.type
_entity.pdbx_description
1 polymer ?
#
loop_
_entity_poly.entity_id
_entity_poly.type
_entity_poly.pdbx_seq_one_letter_code
_entity_poly.pdbx_strand_id
1 'polypeptide(L)'
;GSEAFPAAFFGLLLFFVPKTPRYLVLVQEDEKAYSILEKINGKTKAQEILNDIKATAHEKTEKLFTYGVAVIVIGILLSVFQQAIGINAVLYYAPRIFENAGAEGGGMMQTVIMGVVNIIFTLVAIFTVDRFGRKPLLIIGSIGMAVGAFAVAMCDSMAIKGILPVLSVIVYAAFFMMSWGPICWVLISEIFPNTIRGKAVAIAVAFQWIFNYIVSSTFPALYDFSPMFAYSLYGIICVAAAIFVWRWVPETKGKTLEDMSKLWKKKKKNK
;
A
#
# COMPACT_ATOMS: atom_id res chain seq x y z
N GLY A 1 6.54 -25.92 0.69
CA GLY A 1 5.60 -26.75 1.49
C GLY A 1 5.17 -26.12 2.79
N SER A 2 6.00 -25.28 3.43
CA SER A 2 5.68 -24.65 4.74
C SER A 2 4.53 -23.62 4.66
N GLU A 3 4.32 -22.99 3.53
CA GLU A 3 3.27 -22.00 3.31
C GLU A 3 1.87 -22.61 3.19
N ALA A 4 1.78 -23.88 2.78
CA ALA A 4 0.52 -24.58 2.63
C ALA A 4 -0.22 -24.76 3.97
N PHE A 5 0.53 -24.96 5.07
CA PHE A 5 -0.07 -25.16 6.39
C PHE A 5 -0.77 -23.90 6.92
N PRO A 6 -0.11 -22.71 7.00
CA PRO A 6 -0.80 -21.49 7.40
C PRO A 6 -1.94 -21.11 6.43
N ALA A 7 -1.79 -21.35 5.12
CA ALA A 7 -2.86 -21.08 4.16
C ALA A 7 -4.08 -21.96 4.37
N ALA A 8 -3.90 -23.26 4.59
CA ALA A 8 -4.98 -24.20 4.90
C ALA A 8 -5.67 -23.84 6.24
N PHE A 9 -4.88 -23.51 7.27
CA PHE A 9 -5.41 -23.08 8.57
C PHE A 9 -6.23 -21.80 8.43
N PHE A 10 -5.73 -20.79 7.70
CA PHE A 10 -6.48 -19.58 7.42
C PHE A 10 -7.76 -19.86 6.62
N GLY A 11 -7.68 -20.74 5.61
CA GLY A 11 -8.86 -21.18 4.85
C GLY A 11 -9.93 -21.82 5.74
N LEU A 12 -9.54 -22.67 6.69
CA LEU A 12 -10.45 -23.25 7.67
C LEU A 12 -11.09 -22.18 8.57
N LEU A 13 -10.32 -21.20 9.03
CA LEU A 13 -10.85 -20.12 9.86
C LEU A 13 -11.90 -19.27 9.13
N LEU A 14 -11.80 -19.11 7.81
CA LEU A 14 -12.77 -18.35 7.00
C LEU A 14 -14.18 -18.94 7.05
N PHE A 15 -14.34 -20.24 7.26
CA PHE A 15 -15.66 -20.86 7.43
C PHE A 15 -16.40 -20.40 8.70
N PHE A 16 -15.65 -19.93 9.70
CA PHE A 16 -16.20 -19.42 10.96
C PHE A 16 -16.46 -17.91 10.95
N VAL A 17 -16.00 -17.21 9.91
CA VAL A 17 -16.21 -15.76 9.80
C VAL A 17 -17.60 -15.49 9.24
N PRO A 18 -18.45 -14.73 9.97
CA PRO A 18 -19.78 -14.39 9.47
C PRO A 18 -19.70 -13.47 8.24
N LYS A 19 -20.70 -13.54 7.38
CA LYS A 19 -20.83 -12.62 6.25
C LYS A 19 -20.92 -11.18 6.75
N THR A 20 -20.36 -10.24 5.96
CA THR A 20 -20.38 -8.82 6.36
C THR A 20 -21.82 -8.29 6.43
N PRO A 21 -22.15 -7.40 7.39
CA PRO A 21 -23.48 -6.80 7.50
C PRO A 21 -23.95 -6.16 6.19
N ARG A 22 -23.05 -5.49 5.47
CA ARG A 22 -23.35 -4.87 4.17
C ARG A 22 -23.77 -5.89 3.10
N TYR A 23 -23.08 -7.03 3.04
CA TYR A 23 -23.46 -8.12 2.13
C TYR A 23 -24.85 -8.69 2.49
N LEU A 24 -25.11 -8.88 3.79
CA LEU A 24 -26.40 -9.41 4.26
C LEU A 24 -27.55 -8.47 3.90
N VAL A 25 -27.37 -7.16 4.00
CA VAL A 25 -28.37 -6.18 3.53
C VAL A 25 -28.58 -6.26 2.02
N LEU A 26 -27.52 -6.44 1.23
CA LEU A 26 -27.65 -6.61 -0.24
C LEU A 26 -28.44 -7.84 -0.65
N VAL A 27 -28.36 -8.93 0.14
CA VAL A 27 -29.13 -10.16 -0.07
C VAL A 27 -30.44 -10.20 0.71
N GLN A 28 -30.88 -9.06 1.28
CA GLN A 28 -32.12 -8.87 2.03
C GLN A 28 -32.22 -9.69 3.34
N GLU A 29 -31.09 -10.08 3.93
CA GLU A 29 -31.01 -10.75 5.23
C GLU A 29 -30.77 -9.74 6.36
N ASP A 30 -31.65 -8.76 6.51
CA ASP A 30 -31.50 -7.61 7.43
C ASP A 30 -31.40 -8.01 8.91
N GLU A 31 -32.16 -9.04 9.34
CA GLU A 31 -32.13 -9.53 10.73
C GLU A 31 -30.76 -10.09 11.11
N LYS A 32 -30.11 -10.83 10.19
CA LYS A 32 -28.77 -11.34 10.43
C LYS A 32 -27.74 -10.20 10.44
N ALA A 33 -27.90 -9.21 9.56
CA ALA A 33 -27.05 -8.03 9.54
C ALA A 33 -27.15 -7.28 10.88
N TYR A 34 -28.38 -7.06 11.38
CA TYR A 34 -28.62 -6.43 12.67
C TYR A 34 -27.98 -7.21 13.82
N SER A 35 -28.20 -8.53 13.89
CA SER A 35 -27.63 -9.38 14.95
C SER A 35 -26.11 -9.30 15.03
N ILE A 36 -25.42 -9.24 13.88
CA ILE A 36 -23.97 -9.06 13.83
C ILE A 36 -23.56 -7.66 14.30
N LEU A 37 -24.25 -6.61 13.84
CA LEU A 37 -24.00 -5.24 14.26
C LEU A 37 -24.24 -5.04 15.76
N GLU A 38 -25.30 -5.66 16.30
CA GLU A 38 -25.61 -5.62 17.73
C GLU A 38 -24.51 -6.24 18.59
N LYS A 39 -23.95 -7.37 18.16
CA LYS A 39 -22.82 -8.02 18.86
C LYS A 39 -21.56 -7.15 18.86
N ILE A 40 -21.33 -6.35 17.82
CA ILE A 40 -20.12 -5.53 17.68
C ILE A 40 -20.29 -4.15 18.33
N ASN A 41 -21.44 -3.49 18.15
CA ASN A 41 -21.62 -2.05 18.46
C ASN A 41 -22.67 -1.78 19.55
N GLY A 42 -23.40 -2.82 20.02
CA GLY A 42 -24.53 -2.68 20.94
C GLY A 42 -25.83 -2.23 20.22
N LYS A 43 -26.98 -2.39 20.90
CA LYS A 43 -28.32 -2.22 20.31
C LYS A 43 -28.56 -0.86 19.64
N THR A 44 -28.23 0.21 20.33
CA THR A 44 -28.53 1.57 19.85
C THR A 44 -27.78 1.92 18.57
N LYS A 45 -26.47 1.65 18.53
CA LYS A 45 -25.63 1.91 17.35
C LYS A 45 -25.88 0.95 16.21
N ALA A 46 -26.28 -0.30 16.50
CA ALA A 46 -26.55 -1.30 15.47
C ALA A 46 -27.68 -0.88 14.52
N GLN A 47 -28.74 -0.29 15.07
CA GLN A 47 -29.88 0.18 14.26
C GLN A 47 -29.50 1.38 13.39
N GLU A 48 -28.73 2.31 13.92
CA GLU A 48 -28.24 3.48 13.18
C GLU A 48 -27.35 3.04 12.00
N ILE A 49 -26.36 2.17 12.28
CA ILE A 49 -25.46 1.64 11.25
C ILE A 49 -26.23 0.82 10.20
N LEU A 50 -27.22 0.02 10.61
CA LEU A 50 -28.04 -0.76 9.68
C LEU A 50 -28.82 0.16 8.72
N ASN A 51 -29.39 1.26 9.23
CA ASN A 51 -30.09 2.24 8.42
C ASN A 51 -29.15 2.94 7.43
N ASP A 52 -27.95 3.30 7.86
CA ASP A 52 -26.91 3.89 7.00
C ASP A 52 -26.47 2.90 5.90
N ILE A 53 -26.29 1.64 6.26
CA ILE A 53 -25.96 0.59 5.28
C ILE A 53 -27.12 0.46 4.27
N LYS A 54 -28.38 0.43 4.71
CA LYS A 54 -29.56 0.33 3.81
C LYS A 54 -29.65 1.54 2.87
N ALA A 55 -29.39 2.73 3.35
CA ALA A 55 -29.40 3.94 2.54
C ALA A 55 -28.34 3.91 1.44
N THR A 56 -27.18 3.31 1.72
CA THR A 56 -26.01 3.30 0.80
C THR A 56 -25.86 1.98 0.02
N ALA A 57 -26.48 0.86 0.47
CA ALA A 57 -26.34 -0.45 -0.16
C ALA A 57 -26.92 -0.51 -1.58
N HIS A 58 -27.97 0.27 -1.83
CA HIS A 58 -28.64 0.34 -3.14
C HIS A 58 -28.17 1.52 -4.01
N GLU A 59 -27.06 2.20 -3.64
CA GLU A 59 -26.47 3.17 -4.54
C GLU A 59 -26.10 2.53 -5.86
N LYS A 60 -26.73 2.98 -6.94
CA LYS A 60 -26.46 2.48 -8.29
C LYS A 60 -24.99 2.74 -8.63
N THR A 61 -24.32 1.68 -9.10
CA THR A 61 -22.96 1.81 -9.61
C THR A 61 -22.94 2.83 -10.75
N GLU A 62 -22.20 3.90 -10.57
CA GLU A 62 -22.05 4.94 -11.59
C GLU A 62 -20.99 4.56 -12.64
N LYS A 63 -20.97 5.33 -13.74
CA LYS A 63 -19.92 5.20 -14.76
C LYS A 63 -18.56 5.60 -14.12
N LEU A 64 -17.49 4.90 -14.48
CA LEU A 64 -16.15 5.07 -13.90
C LEU A 64 -15.66 6.53 -13.90
N PHE A 65 -15.97 7.28 -14.94
CA PHE A 65 -15.52 8.67 -15.11
C PHE A 65 -16.52 9.73 -14.60
N THR A 66 -17.54 9.35 -13.86
CA THR A 66 -18.51 10.29 -13.28
C THR A 66 -17.85 11.39 -12.45
N TYR A 67 -16.81 11.04 -11.70
CA TYR A 67 -16.06 11.98 -10.86
C TYR A 67 -14.84 12.62 -11.56
N GLY A 68 -14.71 12.40 -12.87
CA GLY A 68 -13.59 12.87 -13.68
C GLY A 68 -12.46 11.85 -13.81
N VAL A 69 -11.61 12.06 -14.80
CA VAL A 69 -10.46 11.19 -15.10
C VAL A 69 -9.39 11.28 -13.99
N ALA A 70 -9.26 12.44 -13.35
CA ALA A 70 -8.20 12.72 -12.40
C ALA A 70 -8.18 11.74 -11.22
N VAL A 71 -9.34 11.36 -10.66
CA VAL A 71 -9.40 10.42 -9.53
C VAL A 71 -8.86 9.04 -9.92
N ILE A 72 -9.19 8.58 -11.14
CA ILE A 72 -8.73 7.28 -11.64
C ILE A 72 -7.22 7.31 -11.90
N VAL A 73 -6.73 8.36 -12.55
CA VAL A 73 -5.29 8.53 -12.82
C VAL A 73 -4.49 8.60 -11.53
N ILE A 74 -4.96 9.34 -10.52
CA ILE A 74 -4.27 9.41 -9.22
C ILE A 74 -4.22 8.03 -8.55
N GLY A 75 -5.32 7.26 -8.57
CA GLY A 75 -5.33 5.91 -8.01
C GLY A 75 -4.40 4.95 -8.76
N ILE A 76 -4.38 5.00 -10.09
CA ILE A 76 -3.45 4.23 -10.92
C ILE A 76 -2.00 4.62 -10.58
N LEU A 77 -1.69 5.91 -10.55
CA LEU A 77 -0.32 6.39 -10.26
C LEU A 77 0.12 6.02 -8.84
N LEU A 78 -0.78 6.04 -7.83
CA LEU A 78 -0.46 5.53 -6.50
C LEU A 78 -0.03 4.05 -6.55
N SER A 79 -0.78 3.22 -7.27
CA SER A 79 -0.48 1.80 -7.46
C SER A 79 0.82 1.57 -8.24
N VAL A 80 1.04 2.36 -9.28
CA VAL A 80 2.27 2.32 -10.09
C VAL A 80 3.49 2.72 -9.24
N PHE A 81 3.43 3.83 -8.53
CA PHE A 81 4.55 4.26 -7.67
C PHE A 81 4.84 3.27 -6.57
N GLN A 82 3.80 2.67 -5.95
CA GLN A 82 3.97 1.67 -4.91
C GLN A 82 4.84 0.48 -5.36
N GLN A 83 4.83 0.12 -6.63
CA GLN A 83 5.68 -0.92 -7.19
C GLN A 83 6.97 -0.35 -7.82
N ALA A 84 6.87 0.78 -8.52
CA ALA A 84 7.99 1.38 -9.24
C ALA A 84 9.13 1.84 -8.32
N ILE A 85 8.85 2.12 -7.04
CA ILE A 85 9.87 2.34 -6.02
C ILE A 85 10.73 1.10 -5.73
N GLY A 86 10.41 -0.09 -6.25
CA GLY A 86 11.30 -1.22 -6.34
C GLY A 86 11.44 -2.12 -5.11
N ILE A 87 10.60 -1.97 -4.08
CA ILE A 87 10.75 -2.74 -2.82
C ILE A 87 10.67 -4.25 -3.03
N ASN A 88 9.74 -4.72 -3.89
CA ASN A 88 9.59 -6.16 -4.14
C ASN A 88 10.83 -6.74 -4.80
N ALA A 89 11.47 -6.01 -5.72
CA ALA A 89 12.73 -6.41 -6.29
C ALA A 89 13.83 -6.51 -5.22
N VAL A 90 13.94 -5.51 -4.33
CA VAL A 90 14.88 -5.54 -3.21
C VAL A 90 14.63 -6.74 -2.30
N LEU A 91 13.37 -7.03 -1.94
CA LEU A 91 13.03 -8.15 -1.06
C LEU A 91 13.30 -9.52 -1.72
N TYR A 92 12.96 -9.69 -2.99
CA TYR A 92 13.18 -10.97 -3.70
C TYR A 92 14.66 -11.27 -3.90
N TYR A 93 15.48 -10.24 -4.07
CA TYR A 93 16.92 -10.37 -4.29
C TYR A 93 17.75 -9.98 -3.06
N ALA A 94 17.13 -9.79 -1.91
CA ALA A 94 17.81 -9.42 -0.67
C ALA A 94 19.02 -10.30 -0.36
N PRO A 95 18.96 -11.65 -0.38
CA PRO A 95 20.13 -12.49 -0.10
C PRO A 95 21.33 -12.14 -0.98
N ARG A 96 21.12 -12.01 -2.29
CA ARG A 96 22.18 -11.67 -3.26
C ARG A 96 22.74 -10.25 -3.04
N ILE A 97 21.87 -9.30 -2.71
CA ILE A 97 22.26 -7.91 -2.44
C ILE A 97 23.20 -7.86 -1.22
N PHE A 98 22.84 -8.57 -0.17
CA PHE A 98 23.62 -8.58 1.07
C PHE A 98 24.96 -9.32 0.90
N GLU A 99 24.99 -10.45 0.19
CA GLU A 99 26.23 -11.18 -0.14
C GLU A 99 27.20 -10.28 -0.91
N ASN A 100 26.72 -9.58 -1.93
CA ASN A 100 27.54 -8.66 -2.72
C ASN A 100 28.04 -7.46 -1.90
N ALA A 101 27.28 -7.04 -0.89
CA ALA A 101 27.72 -6.00 0.04
C ALA A 101 28.77 -6.48 1.05
N GLY A 102 29.13 -7.78 1.05
CA GLY A 102 30.14 -8.36 1.93
C GLY A 102 29.69 -8.55 3.37
N ALA A 103 28.38 -8.65 3.62
CA ALA A 103 27.86 -8.90 4.96
C ALA A 103 28.12 -10.37 5.37
N GLU A 104 28.85 -10.55 6.47
CA GLU A 104 29.07 -11.89 7.07
C GLU A 104 27.76 -12.41 7.67
N GLY A 105 27.45 -13.71 7.48
CA GLY A 105 26.32 -14.38 8.12
C GLY A 105 25.30 -15.02 7.21
N GLY A 106 25.53 -15.06 5.89
CA GLY A 106 24.69 -15.79 4.91
C GLY A 106 23.32 -15.12 4.63
N GLY A 107 22.83 -15.27 3.41
CA GLY A 107 21.59 -14.61 2.94
C GLY A 107 20.32 -14.95 3.73
N MET A 108 20.30 -16.08 4.45
CA MET A 108 19.16 -16.46 5.28
C MET A 108 19.01 -15.57 6.53
N MET A 109 20.11 -15.28 7.23
CA MET A 109 20.07 -14.42 8.43
C MET A 109 19.62 -13.00 8.08
N GLN A 110 20.05 -12.51 6.94
CA GLN A 110 19.66 -11.21 6.41
C GLN A 110 18.17 -11.17 6.04
N THR A 111 17.63 -12.25 5.45
CA THR A 111 16.20 -12.37 5.19
C THR A 111 15.38 -12.32 6.49
N VAL A 112 15.88 -12.96 7.56
CA VAL A 112 15.26 -12.89 8.89
C VAL A 112 15.28 -11.46 9.45
N ILE A 113 16.40 -10.76 9.33
CA ILE A 113 16.52 -9.35 9.76
C ILE A 113 15.49 -8.49 9.01
N MET A 114 15.37 -8.65 7.69
CA MET A 114 14.39 -7.93 6.89
C MET A 114 12.94 -8.27 7.31
N GLY A 115 12.66 -9.52 7.67
CA GLY A 115 11.37 -9.93 8.22
C GLY A 115 11.04 -9.23 9.53
N VAL A 116 12.00 -9.15 10.46
CA VAL A 116 11.84 -8.44 11.74
C VAL A 116 11.61 -6.95 11.52
N VAL A 117 12.40 -6.32 10.64
CA VAL A 117 12.23 -4.90 10.26
C VAL A 117 10.83 -4.67 9.69
N ASN A 118 10.35 -5.56 8.82
CA ASN A 118 9.00 -5.50 8.25
C ASN A 118 7.94 -5.48 9.35
N ILE A 119 7.99 -6.41 10.30
CA ILE A 119 7.01 -6.49 11.40
C ILE A 119 7.04 -5.19 12.23
N ILE A 120 8.23 -4.75 12.68
CA ILE A 120 8.37 -3.56 13.53
C ILE A 120 7.80 -2.34 12.82
N PHE A 121 8.22 -2.07 11.59
CA PHE A 121 7.82 -0.85 10.89
C PHE A 121 6.38 -0.90 10.36
N THR A 122 5.81 -2.08 10.12
CA THR A 122 4.37 -2.23 9.86
C THR A 122 3.55 -1.91 11.13
N LEU A 123 4.01 -2.34 12.31
CA LEU A 123 3.37 -1.93 13.56
C LEU A 123 3.44 -0.42 13.78
N VAL A 124 4.60 0.21 13.50
CA VAL A 124 4.74 1.67 13.53
C VAL A 124 3.72 2.33 12.59
N ALA A 125 3.53 1.80 11.36
CA ALA A 125 2.52 2.31 10.43
C ALA A 125 1.10 2.24 11.02
N ILE A 126 0.71 1.12 11.63
CA ILE A 126 -0.62 0.94 12.24
C ILE A 126 -0.88 1.99 13.32
N PHE A 127 0.08 2.24 14.20
CA PHE A 127 -0.09 3.23 15.28
C PHE A 127 0.03 4.69 14.82
N THR A 128 0.61 4.94 13.66
CA THR A 128 0.89 6.31 13.21
C THR A 128 -0.07 6.78 12.12
N VAL A 129 -0.67 5.89 11.33
CA VAL A 129 -1.51 6.24 10.17
C VAL A 129 -2.72 7.11 10.55
N ASP A 130 -3.40 6.78 11.65
CA ASP A 130 -4.55 7.56 12.12
C ASP A 130 -4.14 8.83 12.88
N ARG A 131 -2.90 8.88 13.37
CA ARG A 131 -2.39 10.04 14.11
C ARG A 131 -1.82 11.12 13.20
N PHE A 132 -1.04 10.76 12.19
CA PHE A 132 -0.37 11.70 11.28
C PHE A 132 -1.10 11.90 9.96
N GLY A 133 -1.91 10.94 9.54
CA GLY A 133 -2.59 10.94 8.23
C GLY A 133 -1.80 10.20 7.15
N ARG A 134 -2.50 9.94 6.05
CA ARG A 134 -1.98 9.10 4.95
C ARG A 134 -0.94 9.83 4.12
N LYS A 135 -1.25 11.07 3.75
CA LYS A 135 -0.39 11.90 2.88
C LYS A 135 0.98 12.23 3.50
N PRO A 136 1.09 12.73 4.75
CA PRO A 136 2.38 13.00 5.37
C PRO A 136 3.26 11.76 5.49
N LEU A 137 2.67 10.61 5.87
CA LEU A 137 3.43 9.37 6.01
C LEU A 137 3.98 8.86 4.67
N LEU A 138 3.21 8.98 3.58
CA LEU A 138 3.70 8.64 2.23
C LEU A 138 4.85 9.55 1.80
N ILE A 139 4.80 10.86 2.11
CA ILE A 139 5.88 11.80 1.78
C ILE A 139 7.14 11.48 2.59
N ILE A 140 7.01 11.32 3.93
CA ILE A 140 8.13 10.98 4.81
C ILE A 140 8.76 9.64 4.38
N GLY A 141 7.93 8.63 4.09
CA GLY A 141 8.39 7.36 3.59
C GLY A 141 9.14 7.46 2.27
N SER A 142 8.62 8.22 1.32
CA SER A 142 9.29 8.45 0.03
C SER A 142 10.65 9.12 0.19
N ILE A 143 10.76 10.13 1.05
CA ILE A 143 12.03 10.82 1.34
C ILE A 143 13.02 9.86 2.00
N GLY A 144 12.58 9.11 3.03
CA GLY A 144 13.45 8.13 3.71
C GLY A 144 13.93 7.02 2.79
N MET A 145 13.05 6.52 1.90
CA MET A 145 13.44 5.56 0.85
C MET A 145 14.46 6.17 -0.13
N ALA A 146 14.24 7.40 -0.57
CA ALA A 146 15.18 8.06 -1.46
C ALA A 146 16.57 8.18 -0.82
N VAL A 147 16.65 8.59 0.45
CA VAL A 147 17.91 8.65 1.21
C VAL A 147 18.56 7.26 1.28
N GLY A 148 17.81 6.22 1.62
CA GLY A 148 18.32 4.86 1.67
C GLY A 148 18.84 4.38 0.32
N ALA A 149 18.10 4.60 -0.77
CA ALA A 149 18.48 4.21 -2.12
C ALA A 149 19.75 4.93 -2.61
N PHE A 150 19.82 6.26 -2.44
CA PHE A 150 21.02 7.02 -2.79
C PHE A 150 22.24 6.66 -1.93
N ALA A 151 22.03 6.32 -0.65
CA ALA A 151 23.11 5.83 0.20
C ALA A 151 23.67 4.50 -0.31
N VAL A 152 22.82 3.54 -0.74
CA VAL A 152 23.30 2.29 -1.37
C VAL A 152 24.06 2.60 -2.66
N ALA A 153 23.53 3.46 -3.53
CA ALA A 153 24.19 3.85 -4.77
C ALA A 153 25.58 4.49 -4.52
N MET A 154 25.67 5.32 -3.49
CA MET A 154 26.94 5.95 -3.10
C MET A 154 27.92 4.92 -2.53
N CYS A 155 27.48 3.98 -1.70
CA CYS A 155 28.33 2.90 -1.22
C CYS A 155 28.91 2.07 -2.36
N ASP A 156 28.10 1.75 -3.37
CA ASP A 156 28.55 1.00 -4.55
C ASP A 156 29.60 1.81 -5.35
N SER A 157 29.34 3.09 -5.63
CA SER A 157 30.25 3.96 -6.37
C SER A 157 31.61 4.15 -5.70
N MET A 158 31.65 4.12 -4.36
CA MET A 158 32.85 4.25 -3.55
C MET A 158 33.48 2.91 -3.17
N ALA A 159 32.92 1.80 -3.69
CA ALA A 159 33.34 0.43 -3.35
C ALA A 159 33.32 0.12 -1.84
N ILE A 160 32.43 0.79 -1.08
CA ILE A 160 32.26 0.58 0.37
C ILE A 160 31.50 -0.73 0.57
N LYS A 161 32.12 -1.67 1.29
CA LYS A 161 31.54 -2.97 1.67
C LYS A 161 31.24 -3.00 3.17
N GLY A 162 30.57 -4.07 3.61
CA GLY A 162 30.27 -4.30 5.02
C GLY A 162 28.91 -3.78 5.45
N ILE A 163 28.85 -3.25 6.68
CA ILE A 163 27.56 -2.96 7.32
C ILE A 163 26.83 -1.74 6.73
N LEU A 164 27.53 -0.79 6.14
CA LEU A 164 26.93 0.47 5.69
C LEU A 164 25.92 0.29 4.52
N PRO A 165 26.26 -0.43 3.42
CA PRO A 165 25.29 -0.76 2.39
C PRO A 165 24.06 -1.54 2.95
N VAL A 166 24.31 -2.47 3.87
CA VAL A 166 23.26 -3.27 4.51
C VAL A 166 22.30 -2.37 5.29
N LEU A 167 22.81 -1.48 6.13
CA LEU A 167 22.00 -0.52 6.88
C LEU A 167 21.21 0.40 5.94
N SER A 168 21.79 0.81 4.83
CA SER A 168 21.12 1.64 3.83
C SER A 168 19.91 0.94 3.20
N VAL A 169 20.04 -0.35 2.87
CA VAL A 169 18.94 -1.19 2.39
C VAL A 169 17.88 -1.38 3.46
N ILE A 170 18.28 -1.60 4.71
CA ILE A 170 17.34 -1.74 5.84
C ILE A 170 16.57 -0.44 6.04
N VAL A 171 17.21 0.71 5.99
CA VAL A 171 16.56 2.03 6.09
C VAL A 171 15.54 2.19 4.95
N TYR A 172 15.94 1.88 3.73
CA TYR A 172 15.03 1.91 2.58
C TYR A 172 13.77 1.05 2.80
N ALA A 173 13.95 -0.21 3.21
CA ALA A 173 12.85 -1.12 3.48
C ALA A 173 11.99 -0.66 4.68
N ALA A 174 12.59 -0.18 5.75
CA ALA A 174 11.91 0.31 6.94
C ALA A 174 10.94 1.47 6.59
N PHE A 175 11.41 2.45 5.83
CA PHE A 175 10.56 3.56 5.39
C PHE A 175 9.45 3.11 4.43
N PHE A 176 9.66 2.10 3.60
CA PHE A 176 8.59 1.49 2.82
C PHE A 176 7.53 0.84 3.71
N MET A 177 7.95 -0.02 4.63
CA MET A 177 7.05 -0.77 5.51
C MET A 177 6.27 0.13 6.45
N MET A 178 6.83 1.27 6.84
CA MET A 178 6.14 2.28 7.64
C MET A 178 5.12 3.09 6.82
N SER A 179 5.24 3.14 5.50
CA SER A 179 4.46 4.05 4.66
C SER A 179 3.78 3.37 3.46
N TRP A 180 4.49 3.26 2.34
CA TRP A 180 3.93 2.80 1.06
C TRP A 180 3.41 1.36 1.10
N GLY A 181 3.96 0.49 1.94
CA GLY A 181 3.48 -0.86 2.13
C GLY A 181 2.00 -0.88 2.54
N PRO A 182 1.68 -0.54 3.78
CA PRO A 182 0.31 -0.59 4.28
C PRO A 182 -0.56 0.59 3.83
N ILE A 183 -0.01 1.84 3.83
CA ILE A 183 -0.81 3.05 3.67
C ILE A 183 -1.33 3.22 2.23
N CYS A 184 -0.60 2.76 1.23
CA CYS A 184 -1.07 2.82 -0.15
C CYS A 184 -2.37 2.03 -0.34
N TRP A 185 -2.51 0.86 0.26
CA TRP A 185 -3.72 0.03 0.20
C TRP A 185 -4.90 0.71 0.90
N VAL A 186 -4.66 1.30 2.08
CA VAL A 186 -5.67 2.08 2.80
C VAL A 186 -6.13 3.26 1.94
N LEU A 187 -5.19 4.02 1.40
CA LEU A 187 -5.49 5.20 0.60
C LEU A 187 -6.24 4.86 -0.70
N ILE A 188 -5.87 3.77 -1.40
CA ILE A 188 -6.59 3.30 -2.59
C ILE A 188 -8.04 2.93 -2.24
N SER A 189 -8.28 2.37 -1.07
CA SER A 189 -9.64 2.04 -0.61
C SER A 189 -10.47 3.27 -0.23
N GLU A 190 -9.82 4.35 0.23
CA GLU A 190 -10.47 5.56 0.74
C GLU A 190 -10.66 6.65 -0.34
N ILE A 191 -9.76 6.73 -1.33
CA ILE A 191 -9.73 7.82 -2.30
C ILE A 191 -10.89 7.79 -3.30
N PHE A 192 -11.42 6.61 -3.58
CA PHE A 192 -12.49 6.44 -4.56
C PHE A 192 -13.87 6.58 -3.91
N PRO A 193 -14.79 7.37 -4.54
CA PRO A 193 -16.19 7.39 -4.19
C PRO A 193 -16.83 5.99 -4.22
N ASN A 194 -17.77 5.76 -3.31
CA ASN A 194 -18.38 4.43 -3.11
C ASN A 194 -18.97 3.83 -4.40
N THR A 195 -19.65 4.66 -5.20
CA THR A 195 -20.37 4.24 -6.43
C THR A 195 -19.45 3.73 -7.54
N ILE A 196 -18.17 4.10 -7.56
CA ILE A 196 -17.18 3.66 -8.56
C ILE A 196 -16.06 2.81 -7.96
N ARG A 197 -15.98 2.69 -6.61
CA ARG A 197 -14.84 2.12 -5.89
C ARG A 197 -14.44 0.74 -6.40
N GLY A 198 -15.37 -0.20 -6.53
CA GLY A 198 -15.05 -1.58 -6.92
C GLY A 198 -14.30 -1.64 -8.26
N LYS A 199 -14.80 -0.91 -9.27
CA LYS A 199 -14.16 -0.85 -10.60
C LYS A 199 -12.83 -0.10 -10.57
N ALA A 200 -12.79 1.02 -9.85
CA ALA A 200 -11.60 1.86 -9.78
C ALA A 200 -10.44 1.17 -9.04
N VAL A 201 -10.72 0.50 -7.91
CA VAL A 201 -9.75 -0.31 -7.18
C VAL A 201 -9.24 -1.47 -8.04
N ALA A 202 -10.13 -2.19 -8.74
CA ALA A 202 -9.73 -3.29 -9.61
C ALA A 202 -8.75 -2.84 -10.70
N ILE A 203 -9.00 -1.69 -11.33
CA ILE A 203 -8.09 -1.11 -12.34
C ILE A 203 -6.76 -0.70 -11.69
N ALA A 204 -6.78 0.00 -10.55
CA ALA A 204 -5.58 0.44 -9.87
C ALA A 204 -4.70 -0.76 -9.46
N VAL A 205 -5.30 -1.82 -8.92
CA VAL A 205 -4.61 -3.06 -8.54
C VAL A 205 -4.08 -3.82 -9.76
N ALA A 206 -4.80 -3.84 -10.89
CA ALA A 206 -4.29 -4.43 -12.13
C ALA A 206 -2.99 -3.74 -12.58
N PHE A 207 -2.94 -2.40 -12.59
CA PHE A 207 -1.71 -1.65 -12.87
C PHE A 207 -0.60 -1.92 -11.86
N GLN A 208 -0.95 -2.10 -10.58
CA GLN A 208 0.02 -2.46 -9.53
C GLN A 208 0.72 -3.79 -9.85
N TRP A 209 -0.02 -4.84 -10.23
CA TRP A 209 0.56 -6.14 -10.57
C TRP A 209 1.34 -6.13 -11.89
N ILE A 210 0.89 -5.35 -12.88
CA ILE A 210 1.66 -5.14 -14.12
C ILE A 210 3.02 -4.52 -13.80
N PHE A 211 3.05 -3.45 -12.98
CA PHE A 211 4.30 -2.81 -12.58
C PHE A 211 5.15 -3.67 -11.64
N ASN A 212 4.53 -4.48 -10.77
CA ASN A 212 5.24 -5.49 -10.00
C ASN A 212 6.03 -6.43 -10.91
N TYR A 213 5.37 -6.96 -11.94
CA TYR A 213 6.02 -7.83 -12.92
C TYR A 213 7.16 -7.13 -13.66
N ILE A 214 6.93 -5.91 -14.16
CA ILE A 214 7.96 -5.13 -14.87
C ILE A 214 9.17 -4.90 -13.97
N VAL A 215 8.97 -4.40 -12.75
CA VAL A 215 10.07 -4.10 -11.81
C VAL A 215 10.83 -5.38 -11.43
N SER A 216 10.12 -6.46 -11.07
CA SER A 216 10.75 -7.71 -10.67
C SER A 216 11.52 -8.37 -11.81
N SER A 217 11.04 -8.26 -13.06
CA SER A 217 11.69 -8.83 -14.24
C SER A 217 12.89 -8.01 -14.73
N THR A 218 12.85 -6.70 -14.54
CA THR A 218 13.92 -5.79 -15.02
C THR A 218 15.03 -5.59 -14.01
N PHE A 219 14.75 -5.75 -12.72
CA PHE A 219 15.70 -5.50 -11.65
C PHE A 219 17.01 -6.28 -11.79
N PRO A 220 17.02 -7.63 -12.08
CA PRO A 220 18.27 -8.35 -12.21
C PRO A 220 19.18 -7.76 -13.28
N ALA A 221 18.63 -7.42 -14.43
CA ALA A 221 19.39 -6.81 -15.53
C ALA A 221 19.93 -5.42 -15.17
N LEU A 222 19.15 -4.60 -14.46
CA LEU A 222 19.58 -3.29 -13.97
C LEU A 222 20.69 -3.44 -12.91
N TYR A 223 20.55 -4.40 -12.01
CA TYR A 223 21.51 -4.66 -10.95
C TYR A 223 22.82 -5.24 -11.50
N ASP A 224 22.76 -6.17 -12.44
CA ASP A 224 23.94 -6.75 -13.09
C ASP A 224 24.66 -5.73 -14.00
N PHE A 225 23.94 -4.76 -14.59
CA PHE A 225 24.52 -3.64 -15.32
C PHE A 225 25.27 -2.70 -14.38
N SER A 226 24.65 -2.23 -13.31
CA SER A 226 25.25 -1.40 -12.27
C SER A 226 24.32 -1.27 -11.06
N PRO A 227 24.72 -1.75 -9.87
CA PRO A 227 23.96 -1.52 -8.64
C PRO A 227 23.75 -0.04 -8.36
N MET A 228 24.79 0.79 -8.56
CA MET A 228 24.69 2.25 -8.44
C MET A 228 23.58 2.82 -9.32
N PHE A 229 23.52 2.41 -10.58
CA PHE A 229 22.47 2.87 -11.51
C PHE A 229 21.08 2.44 -11.05
N ALA A 230 20.92 1.16 -10.69
CA ALA A 230 19.64 0.61 -10.25
C ALA A 230 19.09 1.36 -9.02
N TYR A 231 19.91 1.54 -7.98
CA TYR A 231 19.50 2.24 -6.77
C TYR A 231 19.30 3.75 -6.98
N SER A 232 20.12 4.38 -7.83
CA SER A 232 19.90 5.77 -8.20
C SER A 232 18.58 5.99 -8.91
N LEU A 233 18.20 5.08 -9.83
CA LEU A 233 16.91 5.10 -10.51
C LEU A 233 15.75 5.00 -9.51
N TYR A 234 15.80 4.05 -8.58
CA TYR A 234 14.77 3.92 -7.55
C TYR A 234 14.74 5.12 -6.60
N GLY A 235 15.89 5.70 -6.25
CA GLY A 235 15.97 6.94 -5.49
C GLY A 235 15.25 8.11 -6.18
N ILE A 236 15.47 8.28 -7.49
CA ILE A 236 14.78 9.29 -8.31
C ILE A 236 13.27 9.02 -8.34
N ILE A 237 12.85 7.78 -8.51
CA ILE A 237 11.43 7.41 -8.50
C ILE A 237 10.79 7.70 -7.13
N CYS A 238 11.51 7.46 -6.02
CA CYS A 238 11.03 7.82 -4.68
C CYS A 238 10.84 9.33 -4.53
N VAL A 239 11.76 10.16 -5.05
CA VAL A 239 11.60 11.62 -5.06
C VAL A 239 10.40 12.03 -5.91
N ALA A 240 10.23 11.44 -7.10
CA ALA A 240 9.07 11.68 -7.95
C ALA A 240 7.76 11.28 -7.24
N ALA A 241 7.74 10.16 -6.52
CA ALA A 241 6.62 9.72 -5.72
C ALA A 241 6.27 10.72 -4.60
N ALA A 242 7.28 11.27 -3.89
CA ALA A 242 7.08 12.32 -2.89
C ALA A 242 6.43 13.57 -3.48
N ILE A 243 6.94 14.05 -4.62
CA ILE A 243 6.39 15.21 -5.34
C ILE A 243 4.96 14.92 -5.82
N PHE A 244 4.72 13.73 -6.36
CA PHE A 244 3.39 13.30 -6.80
C PHE A 244 2.39 13.32 -5.64
N VAL A 245 2.73 12.71 -4.51
CA VAL A 245 1.87 12.68 -3.32
C VAL A 245 1.63 14.10 -2.80
N TRP A 246 2.68 14.89 -2.68
CA TRP A 246 2.56 16.28 -2.21
C TRP A 246 1.62 17.12 -3.08
N ARG A 247 1.72 17.01 -4.40
CA ARG A 247 1.02 17.91 -5.34
C ARG A 247 -0.41 17.47 -5.67
N TRP A 248 -0.65 16.17 -5.81
CA TRP A 248 -1.91 15.67 -6.37
C TRP A 248 -2.75 14.83 -5.43
N VAL A 249 -2.15 14.12 -4.48
CA VAL A 249 -2.88 13.23 -3.60
C VAL A 249 -3.56 14.03 -2.48
N PRO A 250 -4.89 13.92 -2.31
CA PRO A 250 -5.58 14.54 -1.19
C PRO A 250 -5.34 13.77 0.10
N GLU A 251 -5.37 14.47 1.25
CA GLU A 251 -5.43 13.79 2.55
C GLU A 251 -6.83 13.21 2.78
N THR A 252 -6.88 11.96 3.21
CA THR A 252 -8.13 11.23 3.45
C THR A 252 -8.46 11.06 4.94
N LYS A 253 -7.51 11.33 5.83
CA LYS A 253 -7.72 11.24 7.28
C LYS A 253 -8.95 12.00 7.73
N GLY A 254 -9.86 11.31 8.45
CA GLY A 254 -11.06 11.91 9.00
C GLY A 254 -12.12 12.32 7.98
N LYS A 255 -11.97 11.94 6.71
CA LYS A 255 -12.98 12.19 5.67
C LYS A 255 -13.83 10.96 5.44
N THR A 256 -15.13 11.19 5.28
CA THR A 256 -16.07 10.17 4.86
C THR A 256 -15.98 9.95 3.34
N LEU A 257 -16.57 8.85 2.86
CA LEU A 257 -16.64 8.57 1.42
C LEU A 257 -17.49 9.61 0.67
N GLU A 258 -18.49 10.16 1.36
CA GLU A 258 -19.33 11.22 0.86
C GLU A 258 -18.53 12.53 0.68
N ASP A 259 -17.63 12.84 1.62
CA ASP A 259 -16.73 13.98 1.51
C ASP A 259 -15.76 13.82 0.35
N MET A 260 -15.25 12.61 0.10
CA MET A 260 -14.44 12.32 -1.06
C MET A 260 -15.22 12.49 -2.36
N SER A 261 -16.49 12.07 -2.41
CA SER A 261 -17.36 12.28 -3.56
C SER A 261 -17.56 13.78 -3.86
N LYS A 262 -17.81 14.60 -2.82
CA LYS A 262 -17.94 16.06 -2.94
C LYS A 262 -16.64 16.71 -3.42
N LEU A 263 -15.50 16.29 -2.89
CA LEU A 263 -14.17 16.79 -3.26
C LEU A 263 -13.90 16.60 -4.76
N TRP A 264 -14.18 15.40 -5.29
CA TRP A 264 -13.94 15.09 -6.69
C TRP A 264 -14.93 15.77 -7.62
N LYS A 265 -16.21 15.92 -7.24
CA LYS A 265 -17.20 16.70 -7.99
C LYS A 265 -16.80 18.17 -8.10
N LYS A 266 -16.27 18.77 -7.02
CA LYS A 266 -15.77 20.16 -7.02
C LYS A 266 -14.53 20.31 -7.91
N LYS A 267 -13.58 19.38 -7.85
CA LYS A 267 -12.39 19.38 -8.74
C LYS A 267 -12.75 19.22 -10.22
N LYS A 268 -13.85 18.52 -10.55
CA LYS A 268 -14.33 18.38 -11.94
C LYS A 268 -14.95 19.67 -12.47
N LYS A 269 -15.63 20.47 -11.63
CA LYS A 269 -16.26 21.74 -12.06
C LYS A 269 -15.25 22.88 -12.28
N ASN A 270 -14.06 22.79 -11.65
CA ASN A 270 -13.02 23.82 -11.72
C ASN A 270 -11.97 23.53 -12.81
N LYS A 271 -12.18 22.53 -13.65
CA LYS A 271 -11.43 22.23 -14.88
C LYS A 271 -12.32 22.42 -16.10
#